data_f791e3b2977d32209fa1b54bb5593def
#
_entry.id   f791e3b2977d32209fa1b54bb5593def
#
_cell.length_a   1.000
_cell.length_b   1.000
_cell.length_c   1.000
_cell.angle_alpha   90.00
_cell.angle_beta   90.00
_cell.angle_gamma   90.00
#
_symmetry.space_group_name_H-M   'P 1'
#
loop_
_entity.id
_entity.type
_entity.pdbx_description
1 polymer ?
#
loop_
_entity_poly.entity_id
_entity_poly.type
_entity_poly.pdbx_seq_one_letter_code
_entity_poly.pdbx_strand_id
1 'polypeptide(L)'
;MNETFELFSSQGSRWKQRFLQPLVRQRTAMIGLAIILAYVLAALLAPWLATHDPTAQDLAATLQGPSGAHWLGTDSYGQDLYSRLLYGAQLALIIGFASVAIGLIAGVAIGLAAGLMGGRTEWVLMRIVDGLLAFPELILAMAFMAVLGLGTENVVYALALSFVGPFARMTRGDVLQVKNQPYIEAARLMGVPTVAIIWRHVLPNVVSPILVQAGMRISIAILLESGLSFLGIGVVPPTPDWGLMIAEGRAFITMAPWVSGVPGVALAILLVALNLLGDGLRDAFDPNTQKDS
;
A
#
# COMPACT_ATOMS: atom_id res chain seq x y z
N MET A 1 -16.63 1.36 -39.64
CA MET A 1 -16.93 0.68 -38.36
C MET A 1 -15.85 -0.34 -37.97
N ASN A 2 -15.03 -0.86 -38.89
CA ASN A 2 -13.93 -1.81 -38.59
C ASN A 2 -12.64 -1.15 -38.08
N GLU A 3 -12.29 0.05 -38.52
CA GLU A 3 -11.05 0.72 -38.12
C GLU A 3 -11.02 1.12 -36.62
N THR A 4 -12.16 1.46 -36.04
CA THR A 4 -12.27 1.79 -34.62
C THR A 4 -12.05 0.55 -33.72
N PHE A 5 -12.46 -0.64 -34.18
CA PHE A 5 -12.26 -1.89 -33.44
C PHE A 5 -10.78 -2.35 -33.46
N GLU A 6 -10.06 -2.15 -34.56
CA GLU A 6 -8.63 -2.46 -34.66
C GLU A 6 -7.76 -1.52 -33.79
N LEU A 7 -8.15 -0.26 -33.65
CA LEU A 7 -7.44 0.68 -32.77
C LEU A 7 -7.58 0.31 -31.29
N PHE A 8 -8.73 -0.20 -30.86
CA PHE A 8 -8.93 -0.67 -29.48
C PHE A 8 -8.20 -2.00 -29.19
N SER A 9 -8.14 -2.92 -30.16
CA SER A 9 -7.41 -4.18 -30.02
C SER A 9 -5.89 -4.00 -30.01
N SER A 10 -5.37 -3.02 -30.77
CA SER A 10 -3.95 -2.70 -30.81
C SER A 10 -3.45 -2.00 -29.55
N GLN A 11 -4.28 -1.22 -28.86
CA GLN A 11 -3.92 -0.57 -27.59
C GLN A 11 -3.77 -1.59 -26.45
N GLY A 12 -4.67 -2.57 -26.34
CA GLY A 12 -4.59 -3.63 -25.32
C GLY A 12 -3.34 -4.51 -25.49
N SER A 13 -2.94 -4.78 -26.74
CA SER A 13 -1.72 -5.53 -27.06
C SER A 13 -0.44 -4.74 -26.68
N ARG A 14 -0.41 -3.43 -26.98
CA ARG A 14 0.72 -2.54 -26.65
C ARG A 14 0.90 -2.34 -25.14
N TRP A 15 -0.17 -2.29 -24.36
CA TRP A 15 -0.13 -2.23 -22.90
C TRP A 15 0.48 -3.50 -22.31
N LYS A 16 0.04 -4.68 -22.76
CA LYS A 16 0.59 -5.97 -22.31
C LYS A 16 2.08 -6.11 -22.63
N GLN A 17 2.50 -5.73 -23.84
CA GLN A 17 3.90 -5.78 -24.25
C GLN A 17 4.77 -4.77 -23.49
N ARG A 18 4.24 -3.58 -23.23
CA ARG A 18 5.00 -2.50 -22.61
C ARG A 18 5.19 -2.67 -21.09
N PHE A 19 4.25 -3.32 -20.39
CA PHE A 19 4.23 -3.38 -18.93
C PHE A 19 4.40 -4.80 -18.37
N LEU A 20 3.78 -5.81 -18.97
CA LEU A 20 3.84 -7.17 -18.42
C LEU A 20 5.14 -7.91 -18.82
N GLN A 21 5.65 -7.69 -20.02
CA GLN A 21 6.86 -8.40 -20.47
C GLN A 21 8.12 -8.02 -19.67
N PRO A 22 8.41 -6.73 -19.36
CA PRO A 22 9.56 -6.38 -18.53
C PRO A 22 9.43 -6.93 -17.11
N LEU A 23 8.23 -6.88 -16.54
CA LEU A 23 7.97 -7.38 -15.18
C LEU A 23 8.21 -8.89 -15.05
N VAL A 24 7.71 -9.67 -16.02
CA VAL A 24 7.86 -11.15 -16.04
C VAL A 24 9.33 -11.57 -16.26
N ARG A 25 10.15 -10.75 -16.91
CA ARG A 25 11.58 -11.00 -17.09
C ARG A 25 12.40 -10.81 -15.81
N GLN A 26 11.91 -10.04 -14.86
CA GLN A 26 12.60 -9.78 -13.59
C GLN A 26 12.27 -10.87 -12.57
N ARG A 27 13.25 -11.76 -12.30
CA ARG A 27 13.08 -12.88 -11.35
C ARG A 27 12.71 -12.40 -9.94
N THR A 28 13.29 -11.30 -9.49
CA THR A 28 13.02 -10.71 -8.15
C THR A 28 11.58 -10.25 -8.01
N ALA A 29 11.04 -9.56 -9.01
CA ALA A 29 9.64 -9.12 -9.03
C ALA A 29 8.67 -10.32 -9.06
N MET A 30 9.01 -11.38 -9.80
CA MET A 30 8.20 -12.61 -9.85
C MET A 30 8.20 -13.36 -8.53
N ILE A 31 9.33 -13.40 -7.80
CA ILE A 31 9.40 -13.97 -6.45
C ILE A 31 8.52 -13.13 -5.51
N GLY A 32 8.65 -11.80 -5.52
CA GLY A 32 7.80 -10.91 -4.74
C GLY A 32 6.31 -11.14 -5.02
N LEU A 33 5.93 -11.20 -6.30
CA LEU A 33 4.55 -11.46 -6.70
C LEU A 33 4.04 -12.82 -6.22
N ALA A 34 4.84 -13.87 -6.33
CA ALA A 34 4.46 -15.21 -5.87
C ALA A 34 4.20 -15.24 -4.35
N ILE A 35 5.06 -14.58 -3.56
CA ILE A 35 4.89 -14.47 -2.11
C ILE A 35 3.63 -13.67 -1.78
N ILE A 36 3.42 -12.51 -2.43
CA ILE A 36 2.21 -11.68 -2.20
C ILE A 36 0.95 -12.48 -2.54
N LEU A 37 0.94 -13.21 -3.66
CA LEU A 37 -0.19 -14.07 -4.01
C LEU A 37 -0.44 -15.16 -2.98
N ALA A 38 0.60 -15.75 -2.41
CA ALA A 38 0.47 -16.71 -1.32
C ALA A 38 -0.17 -16.07 -0.07
N TYR A 39 0.25 -14.84 0.31
CA TYR A 39 -0.37 -14.10 1.42
C TYR A 39 -1.82 -13.72 1.14
N VAL A 40 -2.13 -13.27 -0.07
CA VAL A 40 -3.51 -12.94 -0.48
C VAL A 40 -4.38 -14.19 -0.44
N LEU A 41 -3.90 -15.32 -0.95
CA LEU A 41 -4.62 -16.59 -0.91
C LEU A 41 -4.82 -17.08 0.54
N ALA A 42 -3.77 -17.01 1.38
CA ALA A 42 -3.87 -17.37 2.78
C ALA A 42 -4.88 -16.46 3.53
N ALA A 43 -4.88 -15.17 3.25
CA ALA A 43 -5.82 -14.21 3.83
C ALA A 43 -7.27 -14.48 3.38
N LEU A 44 -7.50 -14.74 2.10
CA LEU A 44 -8.83 -15.06 1.55
C LEU A 44 -9.36 -16.40 2.07
N LEU A 45 -8.47 -17.37 2.21
CA LEU A 45 -8.80 -18.70 2.69
C LEU A 45 -8.72 -18.83 4.23
N ALA A 46 -8.42 -17.75 4.96
CA ALA A 46 -8.29 -17.77 6.41
C ALA A 46 -9.47 -18.45 7.13
N PRO A 47 -10.76 -18.21 6.76
CA PRO A 47 -11.88 -18.88 7.41
C PRO A 47 -11.90 -20.40 7.27
N TRP A 48 -11.24 -20.95 6.23
CA TRP A 48 -11.16 -22.39 5.98
C TRP A 48 -9.84 -23.02 6.41
N LEU A 49 -8.77 -22.22 6.45
CA LEU A 49 -7.44 -22.67 6.85
C LEU A 49 -7.19 -22.56 8.35
N ALA A 50 -7.86 -21.64 9.03
CA ALA A 50 -7.71 -21.47 10.48
C ALA A 50 -8.18 -22.75 11.22
N THR A 51 -7.33 -23.22 12.12
CA THR A 51 -7.61 -24.44 12.92
C THR A 51 -8.48 -24.14 14.13
N HIS A 52 -8.48 -22.87 14.59
CA HIS A 52 -9.19 -22.39 15.76
C HIS A 52 -9.81 -21.01 15.49
N ASP A 53 -10.74 -20.60 16.33
CA ASP A 53 -11.18 -19.20 16.34
C ASP A 53 -9.99 -18.31 16.78
N PRO A 54 -9.59 -17.30 15.97
CA PRO A 54 -8.42 -16.47 16.25
C PRO A 54 -8.57 -15.58 17.51
N THR A 55 -9.78 -15.47 18.04
CA THR A 55 -10.13 -14.67 19.23
C THR A 55 -10.44 -15.50 20.46
N ALA A 56 -10.62 -16.82 20.29
CA ALA A 56 -10.91 -17.72 21.39
C ALA A 56 -9.73 -17.81 22.36
N GLN A 57 -10.00 -17.61 23.65
CA GLN A 57 -9.00 -17.67 24.70
C GLN A 57 -9.09 -19.00 25.44
N ASP A 58 -7.94 -19.67 25.65
CA ASP A 58 -7.81 -20.85 26.50
C ASP A 58 -6.67 -20.64 27.51
N LEU A 59 -7.02 -20.22 28.71
CA LEU A 59 -6.05 -19.97 29.77
C LEU A 59 -5.28 -21.23 30.24
N ALA A 60 -5.76 -22.43 29.91
CA ALA A 60 -5.04 -23.67 30.18
C ALA A 60 -3.93 -23.93 29.12
N ALA A 61 -4.06 -23.31 27.95
CA ALA A 61 -3.10 -23.42 26.86
C ALA A 61 -2.17 -22.19 26.72
N THR A 62 -2.00 -21.40 27.76
CA THR A 62 -1.18 -20.17 27.74
C THR A 62 0.29 -20.47 27.46
N LEU A 63 0.89 -19.73 26.49
CA LEU A 63 2.31 -19.79 26.09
C LEU A 63 2.80 -21.21 25.75
N GLN A 64 1.94 -22.05 25.21
CA GLN A 64 2.34 -23.38 24.74
C GLN A 64 3.15 -23.26 23.45
N GLY A 65 4.24 -24.04 23.37
CA GLY A 65 5.04 -24.16 22.16
C GLY A 65 4.30 -24.82 21.01
N PRO A 66 4.86 -24.79 19.80
CA PRO A 66 4.31 -25.50 18.63
C PRO A 66 4.00 -26.97 18.94
N SER A 67 2.80 -27.39 18.60
CA SER A 67 2.28 -28.73 18.88
C SER A 67 1.32 -29.22 17.79
N GLY A 68 0.86 -30.47 17.87
CA GLY A 68 -0.16 -30.98 16.96
C GLY A 68 -1.53 -30.30 17.09
N ALA A 69 -1.84 -29.75 18.27
CA ALA A 69 -3.06 -28.97 18.51
C ALA A 69 -2.88 -27.51 18.05
N HIS A 70 -1.74 -26.90 18.34
CA HIS A 70 -1.41 -25.53 17.99
C HIS A 70 -0.12 -25.49 17.17
N TRP A 71 -0.23 -25.42 15.86
CA TRP A 71 0.90 -25.60 14.92
C TRP A 71 2.03 -24.59 15.13
N LEU A 72 1.73 -23.36 15.49
CA LEU A 72 2.69 -22.30 15.77
C LEU A 72 2.74 -21.92 17.27
N GLY A 73 2.05 -22.71 18.11
CA GLY A 73 1.90 -22.42 19.52
C GLY A 73 0.79 -21.45 19.84
N THR A 74 0.75 -20.99 21.09
CA THR A 74 -0.24 -20.07 21.62
C THR A 74 0.39 -18.82 22.23
N ASP A 75 -0.39 -17.77 22.36
CA ASP A 75 0.02 -16.51 23.00
C ASP A 75 -0.25 -16.51 24.54
N SER A 76 -0.10 -15.35 25.16
CA SER A 76 -0.32 -15.17 26.61
C SER A 76 -1.76 -15.34 27.07
N TYR A 77 -2.73 -15.34 26.13
CA TYR A 77 -4.15 -15.59 26.39
C TYR A 77 -4.57 -17.01 25.98
N GLY A 78 -3.61 -17.83 25.50
CA GLY A 78 -3.88 -19.16 24.98
C GLY A 78 -4.55 -19.14 23.59
N GLN A 79 -4.48 -18.04 22.88
CA GLN A 79 -5.04 -17.91 21.52
C GLN A 79 -4.10 -18.58 20.51
N ASP A 80 -4.66 -19.25 19.49
CA ASP A 80 -3.91 -19.98 18.47
C ASP A 80 -3.15 -19.04 17.53
N LEU A 81 -1.82 -19.08 17.54
CA LEU A 81 -0.98 -18.19 16.72
C LEU A 81 -1.12 -18.42 15.23
N TYR A 82 -1.33 -19.65 14.78
CA TYR A 82 -1.51 -19.96 13.36
C TYR A 82 -2.77 -19.27 12.82
N SER A 83 -3.90 -19.45 13.51
CA SER A 83 -5.16 -18.81 13.13
C SER A 83 -5.05 -17.28 13.17
N ARG A 84 -4.45 -16.72 14.22
CA ARG A 84 -4.20 -15.28 14.34
C ARG A 84 -3.27 -14.74 13.24
N LEU A 85 -2.29 -15.55 12.81
CA LEU A 85 -1.38 -15.17 11.72
C LEU A 85 -2.12 -15.01 10.39
N LEU A 86 -3.05 -15.91 10.08
CA LEU A 86 -3.85 -15.87 8.85
C LEU A 86 -4.78 -14.64 8.82
N TYR A 87 -5.51 -14.40 9.91
CA TYR A 87 -6.41 -13.25 10.01
C TYR A 87 -5.63 -11.91 10.11
N GLY A 88 -4.45 -11.92 10.74
CA GLY A 88 -3.54 -10.78 10.74
C GLY A 88 -3.04 -10.41 9.34
N ALA A 89 -2.77 -11.41 8.48
CA ALA A 89 -2.46 -11.17 7.07
C ALA A 89 -3.62 -10.48 6.33
N GLN A 90 -4.85 -10.95 6.57
CA GLN A 90 -6.04 -10.33 5.99
C GLN A 90 -6.17 -8.87 6.41
N LEU A 91 -6.02 -8.59 7.70
CA LEU A 91 -6.13 -7.24 8.25
C LEU A 91 -5.03 -6.31 7.71
N ALA A 92 -3.77 -6.74 7.72
CA ALA A 92 -2.64 -5.97 7.21
C ALA A 92 -2.82 -5.59 5.73
N LEU A 93 -3.27 -6.54 4.89
CA LEU A 93 -3.55 -6.27 3.49
C LEU A 93 -4.72 -5.29 3.32
N ILE A 94 -5.83 -5.46 4.05
CA ILE A 94 -6.97 -4.55 3.98
C ILE A 94 -6.56 -3.13 4.37
N ILE A 95 -5.87 -2.95 5.51
CA ILE A 95 -5.44 -1.63 5.97
C ILE A 95 -4.44 -1.03 4.97
N GLY A 96 -3.44 -1.81 4.53
CA GLY A 96 -2.43 -1.34 3.59
C GLY A 96 -3.03 -0.85 2.28
N PHE A 97 -3.88 -1.65 1.64
CA PHE A 97 -4.52 -1.27 0.38
C PHE A 97 -5.53 -0.14 0.54
N ALA A 98 -6.40 -0.20 1.56
CA ALA A 98 -7.44 0.82 1.75
C ALA A 98 -6.85 2.20 2.05
N SER A 99 -5.87 2.29 2.95
CA SER A 99 -5.24 3.56 3.30
C SER A 99 -4.50 4.19 2.11
N VAL A 100 -3.76 3.37 1.35
CA VAL A 100 -3.08 3.86 0.13
C VAL A 100 -4.09 4.29 -0.93
N ALA A 101 -5.17 3.53 -1.15
CA ALA A 101 -6.19 3.89 -2.14
C ALA A 101 -6.89 5.21 -1.80
N ILE A 102 -7.29 5.42 -0.55
CA ILE A 102 -7.93 6.65 -0.10
C ILE A 102 -6.96 7.84 -0.21
N GLY A 103 -5.73 7.67 0.30
CA GLY A 103 -4.70 8.71 0.25
C GLY A 103 -4.30 9.08 -1.17
N LEU A 104 -4.23 8.08 -2.07
CA LEU A 104 -3.98 8.27 -3.50
C LEU A 104 -5.10 9.07 -4.15
N ILE A 105 -6.37 8.69 -3.98
CA ILE A 105 -7.50 9.39 -4.58
C ILE A 105 -7.51 10.87 -4.15
N ALA A 106 -7.40 11.13 -2.86
CA ALA A 106 -7.38 12.50 -2.33
C ALA A 106 -6.14 13.28 -2.79
N GLY A 107 -4.96 12.67 -2.68
CA GLY A 107 -3.70 13.30 -3.06
C GLY A 107 -3.61 13.60 -4.55
N VAL A 108 -4.02 12.66 -5.41
CA VAL A 108 -4.06 12.86 -6.87
C VAL A 108 -5.03 13.99 -7.24
N ALA A 109 -6.21 14.03 -6.62
CA ALA A 109 -7.19 15.11 -6.87
C ALA A 109 -6.59 16.49 -6.51
N ILE A 110 -5.93 16.61 -5.36
CA ILE A 110 -5.26 17.85 -4.92
C ILE A 110 -4.09 18.20 -5.85
N GLY A 111 -3.26 17.22 -6.21
CA GLY A 111 -2.11 17.42 -7.09
C GLY A 111 -2.49 17.84 -8.51
N LEU A 112 -3.55 17.21 -9.08
CA LEU A 112 -4.14 17.61 -10.36
C LEU A 112 -4.68 19.03 -10.30
N ALA A 113 -5.48 19.37 -9.28
CA ALA A 113 -6.03 20.72 -9.13
C ALA A 113 -4.91 21.76 -9.03
N ALA A 114 -3.89 21.53 -8.20
CA ALA A 114 -2.75 22.42 -8.04
C ALA A 114 -1.95 22.58 -9.34
N GLY A 115 -1.61 21.48 -10.02
CA GLY A 115 -0.79 21.50 -11.23
C GLY A 115 -1.50 22.13 -12.46
N LEU A 116 -2.82 21.90 -12.58
CA LEU A 116 -3.61 22.40 -13.70
C LEU A 116 -4.01 23.86 -13.55
N MET A 117 -4.55 24.24 -12.37
CA MET A 117 -5.08 25.59 -12.14
C MET A 117 -3.97 26.63 -11.93
N GLY A 118 -2.90 26.24 -11.23
CA GLY A 118 -1.78 27.17 -10.96
C GLY A 118 -2.14 28.34 -10.03
N GLY A 119 -1.26 29.33 -9.98
CA GLY A 119 -1.50 30.60 -9.31
C GLY A 119 -1.85 30.49 -7.82
N ARG A 120 -2.91 31.19 -7.38
CA ARG A 120 -3.34 31.20 -5.97
C ARG A 120 -3.85 29.83 -5.50
N THR A 121 -4.53 29.08 -6.35
CA THR A 121 -5.05 27.73 -6.03
C THR A 121 -3.88 26.79 -5.72
N GLU A 122 -2.88 26.75 -6.58
CA GLU A 122 -1.66 25.99 -6.38
C GLU A 122 -0.98 26.40 -5.07
N TRP A 123 -0.82 27.71 -4.84
CA TRP A 123 -0.17 28.23 -3.64
C TRP A 123 -0.88 27.75 -2.35
N VAL A 124 -2.22 27.87 -2.29
CA VAL A 124 -2.99 27.46 -1.10
C VAL A 124 -2.91 25.94 -0.89
N LEU A 125 -3.19 25.16 -1.94
CA LEU A 125 -3.19 23.71 -1.84
C LEU A 125 -1.82 23.16 -1.45
N MET A 126 -0.75 23.68 -2.05
CA MET A 126 0.60 23.24 -1.73
C MET A 126 1.04 23.70 -0.34
N ARG A 127 0.55 24.82 0.18
CA ARG A 127 0.83 25.22 1.55
C ARG A 127 0.26 24.25 2.58
N ILE A 128 -0.95 23.71 2.32
CA ILE A 128 -1.55 22.67 3.17
C ILE A 128 -0.72 21.37 3.05
N VAL A 129 -0.37 20.97 1.83
CA VAL A 129 0.46 19.80 1.57
C VAL A 129 1.83 19.91 2.23
N ASP A 130 2.45 21.10 2.18
CA ASP A 130 3.74 21.37 2.84
C ASP A 130 3.65 21.23 4.36
N GLY A 131 2.53 21.67 4.94
CA GLY A 131 2.24 21.46 6.37
C GLY A 131 2.16 19.99 6.74
N LEU A 132 1.49 19.15 5.94
CA LEU A 132 1.43 17.69 6.18
C LEU A 132 2.82 17.05 6.06
N LEU A 133 3.60 17.47 5.06
CA LEU A 133 4.94 16.91 4.80
C LEU A 133 6.03 17.42 5.75
N ALA A 134 5.72 18.41 6.59
CA ALA A 134 6.64 18.88 7.62
C ALA A 134 6.84 17.87 8.75
N PHE A 135 5.92 16.90 8.89
CA PHE A 135 5.99 15.87 9.91
C PHE A 135 6.40 14.52 9.31
N PRO A 136 7.22 13.71 10.01
CA PRO A 136 7.41 12.30 9.68
C PRO A 136 6.06 11.56 9.62
N GLU A 137 5.88 10.69 8.63
CA GLU A 137 4.58 10.01 8.35
C GLU A 137 4.02 9.27 9.58
N LEU A 138 4.86 8.58 10.35
CA LEU A 138 4.43 7.89 11.57
C LEU A 138 3.89 8.88 12.61
N ILE A 139 4.60 9.98 12.85
CA ILE A 139 4.18 11.01 13.83
C ILE A 139 2.89 11.67 13.39
N LEU A 140 2.73 11.93 12.10
CA LEU A 140 1.51 12.48 11.55
C LEU A 140 0.33 11.52 11.72
N ALA A 141 0.54 10.22 11.44
CA ALA A 141 -0.48 9.20 11.67
C ALA A 141 -0.85 9.09 13.15
N MET A 142 0.13 9.13 14.09
CA MET A 142 -0.11 9.17 15.53
C MET A 142 -0.96 10.39 15.93
N ALA A 143 -0.66 11.57 15.38
CA ALA A 143 -1.43 12.78 15.64
C ALA A 143 -2.89 12.65 15.16
N PHE A 144 -3.12 12.05 14.00
CA PHE A 144 -4.49 11.75 13.53
C PHE A 144 -5.18 10.73 14.42
N MET A 145 -4.50 9.66 14.84
CA MET A 145 -5.05 8.68 15.77
C MET A 145 -5.44 9.29 17.12
N ALA A 146 -4.67 10.27 17.60
CA ALA A 146 -5.01 10.98 18.84
C ALA A 146 -6.34 11.74 18.74
N VAL A 147 -6.73 12.18 17.55
CA VAL A 147 -8.00 12.87 17.28
C VAL A 147 -9.13 11.89 16.94
N LEU A 148 -8.85 10.88 16.09
CA LEU A 148 -9.83 9.93 15.61
C LEU A 148 -10.18 8.86 16.65
N GLY A 149 -9.27 8.56 17.57
CA GLY A 149 -9.37 7.47 18.52
C GLY A 149 -8.85 6.14 17.99
N LEU A 150 -8.86 5.10 18.83
CA LEU A 150 -8.38 3.76 18.51
C LEU A 150 -9.37 3.04 17.58
N GLY A 151 -8.86 2.08 16.82
CA GLY A 151 -9.66 1.18 16.00
C GLY A 151 -9.18 1.07 14.56
N THR A 152 -9.50 -0.06 13.93
CA THR A 152 -9.05 -0.42 12.59
C THR A 152 -9.40 0.62 11.53
N GLU A 153 -10.64 1.12 11.55
CA GLU A 153 -11.08 2.14 10.57
C GLU A 153 -10.31 3.45 10.74
N ASN A 154 -10.07 3.86 11.99
CA ASN A 154 -9.32 5.07 12.29
C ASN A 154 -7.86 4.97 11.86
N VAL A 155 -7.24 3.79 11.98
CA VAL A 155 -5.91 3.50 11.43
C VAL A 155 -5.89 3.71 9.91
N VAL A 156 -6.88 3.18 9.19
CA VAL A 156 -7.00 3.38 7.74
C VAL A 156 -7.07 4.87 7.39
N TYR A 157 -7.92 5.64 8.08
CA TYR A 157 -8.05 7.09 7.82
C TYR A 157 -6.81 7.88 8.21
N ALA A 158 -6.18 7.56 9.34
CA ALA A 158 -4.96 8.24 9.79
C ALA A 158 -3.80 8.05 8.81
N LEU A 159 -3.59 6.81 8.34
CA LEU A 159 -2.59 6.51 7.31
C LEU A 159 -2.95 7.14 5.96
N ALA A 160 -4.22 7.06 5.55
CA ALA A 160 -4.66 7.68 4.31
C ALA A 160 -4.38 9.19 4.29
N LEU A 161 -4.71 9.91 5.36
CA LEU A 161 -4.43 11.34 5.50
C LEU A 161 -2.93 11.63 5.45
N SER A 162 -2.10 10.77 6.04
CA SER A 162 -0.64 10.90 6.00
C SER A 162 -0.08 10.74 4.59
N PHE A 163 -0.74 9.96 3.73
CA PHE A 163 -0.32 9.74 2.33
C PHE A 163 -0.83 10.79 1.34
N VAL A 164 -1.80 11.63 1.72
CA VAL A 164 -2.31 12.71 0.83
C VAL A 164 -1.19 13.64 0.38
N GLY A 165 -0.32 14.06 1.30
CA GLY A 165 0.77 14.99 1.00
C GLY A 165 1.74 14.47 -0.06
N PRO A 166 2.34 13.29 0.12
CA PRO A 166 3.24 12.68 -0.85
C PRO A 166 2.61 12.49 -2.23
N PHE A 167 1.38 11.97 -2.32
CA PHE A 167 0.68 11.79 -3.59
C PHE A 167 0.36 13.13 -4.26
N ALA A 168 -0.08 14.13 -3.50
CA ALA A 168 -0.39 15.45 -4.05
C ALA A 168 0.85 16.14 -4.63
N ARG A 169 1.97 16.10 -3.90
CA ARG A 169 3.23 16.71 -4.36
C ARG A 169 3.76 16.05 -5.62
N MET A 170 3.78 14.72 -5.65
CA MET A 170 4.23 13.96 -6.81
C MET A 170 3.34 14.25 -8.03
N THR A 171 2.02 14.09 -7.88
CA THR A 171 1.07 14.33 -8.98
C THR A 171 1.19 15.75 -9.54
N ARG A 172 1.32 16.75 -8.67
CA ARG A 172 1.56 18.14 -9.13
C ARG A 172 2.83 18.24 -9.97
N GLY A 173 3.94 17.60 -9.53
CA GLY A 173 5.21 17.59 -10.27
C GLY A 173 5.06 17.01 -11.66
N ASP A 174 4.43 15.83 -11.76
CA ASP A 174 4.19 15.13 -13.03
C ASP A 174 3.27 15.95 -13.96
N VAL A 175 2.21 16.56 -13.41
CA VAL A 175 1.31 17.43 -14.19
C VAL A 175 2.05 18.64 -14.75
N LEU A 176 2.90 19.29 -13.98
CA LEU A 176 3.69 20.44 -14.45
C LEU A 176 4.67 20.03 -15.55
N GLN A 177 5.30 18.84 -15.42
CA GLN A 177 6.20 18.31 -16.43
C GLN A 177 5.46 18.04 -17.75
N VAL A 178 4.30 17.40 -17.71
CA VAL A 178 3.49 17.11 -18.90
C VAL A 178 2.90 18.38 -19.51
N LYS A 179 2.37 19.29 -18.67
CA LYS A 179 1.74 20.54 -19.10
C LYS A 179 2.66 21.44 -19.95
N ASN A 180 3.97 21.35 -19.71
CA ASN A 180 4.99 22.16 -20.38
C ASN A 180 5.58 21.49 -21.64
N GLN A 181 5.01 20.37 -22.09
CA GLN A 181 5.47 19.68 -23.30
C GLN A 181 4.99 20.39 -24.57
N PRO A 182 5.81 20.45 -25.65
CA PRO A 182 5.46 21.16 -26.89
C PRO A 182 4.17 20.68 -27.54
N TYR A 183 3.85 19.38 -27.43
CA TYR A 183 2.60 18.84 -28.01
C TYR A 183 1.35 19.32 -27.25
N ILE A 184 1.45 19.66 -25.97
CA ILE A 184 0.34 20.26 -25.19
C ILE A 184 0.13 21.70 -25.61
N GLU A 185 1.21 22.45 -25.85
CA GLU A 185 1.12 23.81 -26.36
C GLU A 185 0.50 23.84 -27.76
N ALA A 186 0.94 22.94 -28.64
CA ALA A 186 0.34 22.78 -29.97
C ALA A 186 -1.17 22.46 -29.90
N ALA A 187 -1.58 21.56 -29.00
CA ALA A 187 -2.99 21.23 -28.81
C ALA A 187 -3.81 22.44 -28.35
N ARG A 188 -3.25 23.30 -27.45
CA ARG A 188 -3.90 24.54 -27.03
C ARG A 188 -4.03 25.55 -28.17
N LEU A 189 -2.99 25.72 -28.97
CA LEU A 189 -3.02 26.62 -30.13
C LEU A 189 -4.04 26.16 -31.18
N MET A 190 -4.27 24.86 -31.32
CA MET A 190 -5.32 24.29 -32.17
C MET A 190 -6.73 24.41 -31.57
N GLY A 191 -6.92 25.04 -30.41
CA GLY A 191 -8.21 25.23 -29.78
C GLY A 191 -8.80 24.00 -29.08
N VAL A 192 -7.98 22.97 -28.77
CA VAL A 192 -8.47 21.80 -28.05
C VAL A 192 -8.90 22.19 -26.63
N PRO A 193 -10.13 21.84 -26.20
CA PRO A 193 -10.60 22.19 -24.86
C PRO A 193 -9.70 21.64 -23.76
N THR A 194 -9.49 22.43 -22.70
CA THR A 194 -8.62 22.04 -21.57
C THR A 194 -8.99 20.69 -20.97
N VAL A 195 -10.29 20.39 -20.85
CA VAL A 195 -10.79 19.11 -20.37
C VAL A 195 -10.31 17.94 -21.25
N ALA A 196 -10.35 18.10 -22.56
CA ALA A 196 -9.86 17.08 -23.48
C ALA A 196 -8.34 16.91 -23.38
N ILE A 197 -7.59 17.99 -23.17
CA ILE A 197 -6.14 17.92 -22.92
C ILE A 197 -5.85 17.13 -21.64
N ILE A 198 -6.59 17.39 -20.56
CA ILE A 198 -6.43 16.67 -19.29
C ILE A 198 -6.64 15.17 -19.49
N TRP A 199 -7.78 14.77 -20.06
CA TRP A 199 -8.15 13.35 -20.19
C TRP A 199 -7.32 12.59 -21.23
N ARG A 200 -6.94 13.23 -22.34
CA ARG A 200 -6.23 12.56 -23.45
C ARG A 200 -4.72 12.63 -23.35
N HIS A 201 -4.20 13.65 -22.68
CA HIS A 201 -2.75 13.89 -22.69
C HIS A 201 -2.13 13.92 -21.27
N VAL A 202 -2.75 14.61 -20.30
CA VAL A 202 -2.15 14.74 -18.97
C VAL A 202 -2.34 13.45 -18.18
N LEU A 203 -3.59 13.05 -17.95
CA LEU A 203 -3.91 11.92 -17.06
C LEU A 203 -3.23 10.61 -17.47
N PRO A 204 -3.22 10.17 -18.74
CA PRO A 204 -2.53 8.93 -19.12
C PRO A 204 -1.02 8.95 -18.87
N ASN A 205 -0.39 10.11 -18.92
CA ASN A 205 1.05 10.23 -18.70
C ASN A 205 1.42 10.29 -17.21
N VAL A 206 0.54 10.78 -16.34
CA VAL A 206 0.80 10.85 -14.88
C VAL A 206 0.34 9.58 -14.14
N VAL A 207 -0.55 8.77 -14.70
CA VAL A 207 -1.06 7.55 -14.05
C VAL A 207 0.05 6.52 -13.81
N SER A 208 0.97 6.33 -14.76
CA SER A 208 2.03 5.32 -14.64
C SER A 208 2.92 5.55 -13.41
N PRO A 209 3.56 6.72 -13.21
CA PRO A 209 4.36 6.98 -12.02
C PRO A 209 3.54 6.92 -10.73
N ILE A 210 2.27 7.34 -10.77
CA ILE A 210 1.36 7.28 -9.61
C ILE A 210 1.12 5.83 -9.17
N LEU A 211 0.87 4.91 -10.10
CA LEU A 211 0.66 3.50 -9.80
C LEU A 211 1.90 2.81 -9.22
N VAL A 212 3.09 3.13 -9.75
CA VAL A 212 4.36 2.65 -9.19
C VAL A 212 4.52 3.13 -7.74
N GLN A 213 4.31 4.41 -7.51
CA GLN A 213 4.38 4.98 -6.17
C GLN A 213 3.34 4.35 -5.21
N ALA A 214 2.12 4.10 -5.69
CA ALA A 214 1.09 3.44 -4.89
C ALA A 214 1.53 2.01 -4.47
N GLY A 215 2.11 1.24 -5.39
CA GLY A 215 2.63 -0.09 -5.08
C GLY A 215 3.69 -0.07 -3.98
N MET A 216 4.65 0.85 -4.06
CA MET A 216 5.68 1.02 -3.03
C MET A 216 5.12 1.50 -1.68
N ARG A 217 4.04 2.29 -1.70
CA ARG A 217 3.40 2.83 -0.49
C ARG A 217 2.62 1.78 0.30
N ILE A 218 2.20 0.68 -0.31
CA ILE A 218 1.50 -0.40 0.40
C ILE A 218 2.41 -1.03 1.47
N SER A 219 3.69 -1.28 1.17
CA SER A 219 4.64 -1.80 2.16
C SER A 219 4.87 -0.82 3.31
N ILE A 220 4.98 0.48 3.00
CA ILE A 220 5.10 1.54 4.01
C ILE A 220 3.84 1.60 4.88
N ALA A 221 2.65 1.50 4.28
CA ALA A 221 1.38 1.51 5.01
C ALA A 221 1.27 0.37 6.02
N ILE A 222 1.62 -0.86 5.60
CA ILE A 222 1.61 -2.04 6.48
C ILE A 222 2.65 -1.89 7.61
N LEU A 223 3.85 -1.37 7.30
CA LEU A 223 4.87 -1.13 8.31
C LEU A 223 4.42 -0.07 9.34
N LEU A 224 3.82 1.03 8.88
CA LEU A 224 3.33 2.10 9.77
C LEU A 224 2.15 1.63 10.61
N GLU A 225 1.22 0.87 10.00
CA GLU A 225 0.11 0.23 10.71
C GLU A 225 0.62 -0.67 11.84
N SER A 226 1.52 -1.62 11.53
CA SER A 226 2.12 -2.50 12.53
C SER A 226 2.89 -1.72 13.60
N GLY A 227 3.52 -0.59 13.23
CA GLY A 227 4.17 0.33 14.17
C GLY A 227 3.18 1.01 15.12
N LEU A 228 2.04 1.50 14.61
CA LEU A 228 0.99 2.10 15.43
C LEU A 228 0.40 1.07 16.41
N SER A 229 0.10 -0.13 15.93
CA SER A 229 -0.43 -1.24 16.72
C SER A 229 0.59 -1.71 17.77
N PHE A 230 1.87 -1.79 17.42
CA PHE A 230 2.96 -2.10 18.36
C PHE A 230 3.08 -1.07 19.49
N LEU A 231 2.82 0.20 19.21
CA LEU A 231 2.81 1.27 20.20
C LEU A 231 1.50 1.34 21.00
N GLY A 232 0.52 0.48 20.70
CA GLY A 232 -0.78 0.42 21.40
C GLY A 232 -1.76 1.51 21.02
N ILE A 233 -1.52 2.20 19.90
CA ILE A 233 -2.41 3.26 19.39
C ILE A 233 -3.03 2.91 18.02
N GLY A 234 -3.00 1.65 17.65
CA GLY A 234 -3.53 1.11 16.40
C GLY A 234 -4.82 0.32 16.58
N VAL A 235 -4.76 -0.94 16.16
CA VAL A 235 -5.86 -1.91 16.25
C VAL A 235 -6.08 -2.33 17.70
N VAL A 236 -7.35 -2.57 18.06
CA VAL A 236 -7.75 -2.91 19.43
C VAL A 236 -7.92 -4.43 19.60
N PRO A 237 -7.39 -5.03 20.69
CA PRO A 237 -7.68 -6.43 21.04
C PRO A 237 -9.20 -6.71 21.13
N PRO A 238 -9.65 -7.93 20.84
CA PRO A 238 -8.90 -9.15 20.52
C PRO A 238 -8.57 -9.33 19.04
N THR A 239 -8.75 -8.31 18.21
CA THR A 239 -8.53 -8.40 16.74
C THR A 239 -7.12 -8.89 16.43
N PRO A 240 -6.95 -9.95 15.60
CA PRO A 240 -5.65 -10.42 15.19
C PRO A 240 -4.92 -9.39 14.33
N ASP A 241 -3.80 -8.90 14.84
CA ASP A 241 -2.95 -7.88 14.20
C ASP A 241 -1.49 -8.18 14.48
N TRP A 242 -0.64 -8.17 13.46
CA TRP A 242 0.75 -8.59 13.63
C TRP A 242 1.56 -7.63 14.49
N GLY A 243 1.32 -6.31 14.39
CA GLY A 243 1.97 -5.30 15.23
C GLY A 243 1.62 -5.49 16.70
N LEU A 244 0.34 -5.68 16.99
CA LEU A 244 -0.16 -5.96 18.32
C LEU A 244 0.39 -7.28 18.89
N MET A 245 0.37 -8.37 18.10
CA MET A 245 0.92 -9.68 18.49
C MET A 245 2.42 -9.57 18.83
N ILE A 246 3.21 -8.81 18.07
CA ILE A 246 4.62 -8.55 18.37
C ILE A 246 4.76 -7.79 19.68
N ALA A 247 3.93 -6.78 19.92
CA ALA A 247 3.95 -5.98 21.15
C ALA A 247 3.62 -6.81 22.39
N GLU A 248 2.56 -7.63 22.33
CA GLU A 248 2.14 -8.53 23.40
C GLU A 248 3.19 -9.59 23.70
N GLY A 249 3.78 -10.20 22.67
CA GLY A 249 4.80 -11.24 22.81
C GLY A 249 6.15 -10.72 23.31
N ARG A 250 6.43 -9.41 23.24
CA ARG A 250 7.68 -8.81 23.68
C ARG A 250 8.04 -9.15 25.13
N ALA A 251 7.06 -9.19 26.01
CA ALA A 251 7.27 -9.51 27.43
C ALA A 251 7.72 -10.97 27.64
N PHE A 252 7.47 -11.85 26.70
CA PHE A 252 7.71 -13.30 26.80
C PHE A 252 8.83 -13.80 25.88
N ILE A 253 9.65 -12.89 25.30
CA ILE A 253 10.60 -13.24 24.24
C ILE A 253 11.65 -14.29 24.67
N THR A 254 11.99 -14.37 25.95
CA THR A 254 12.94 -15.35 26.52
C THR A 254 12.28 -16.69 26.79
N MET A 255 10.97 -16.74 27.04
CA MET A 255 10.24 -17.95 27.44
C MET A 255 9.48 -18.54 26.25
N ALA A 256 8.87 -17.68 25.44
CA ALA A 256 8.01 -18.03 24.32
C ALA A 256 8.35 -17.16 23.10
N PRO A 257 9.55 -17.33 22.49
CA PRO A 257 10.00 -16.47 21.38
C PRO A 257 9.11 -16.56 20.13
N TRP A 258 8.33 -17.63 19.98
CA TRP A 258 7.40 -17.80 18.87
C TRP A 258 6.28 -16.76 18.88
N VAL A 259 5.86 -16.25 20.05
CA VAL A 259 4.74 -15.31 20.17
C VAL A 259 4.99 -14.01 19.39
N SER A 260 6.19 -13.42 19.49
CA SER A 260 6.61 -12.25 18.70
C SER A 260 7.30 -12.65 17.41
N GLY A 261 8.04 -13.75 17.40
CA GLY A 261 8.88 -14.17 16.27
C GLY A 261 8.07 -14.55 15.05
N VAL A 262 6.99 -15.30 15.23
CA VAL A 262 6.13 -15.75 14.13
C VAL A 262 5.50 -14.57 13.36
N PRO A 263 4.77 -13.66 14.02
CA PRO A 263 4.21 -12.50 13.32
C PRO A 263 5.29 -11.55 12.79
N GLY A 264 6.43 -11.40 13.50
CA GLY A 264 7.54 -10.58 13.03
C GLY A 264 8.17 -11.10 11.74
N VAL A 265 8.39 -12.40 11.62
CA VAL A 265 8.90 -13.03 10.39
C VAL A 265 7.89 -12.92 9.26
N ALA A 266 6.60 -13.16 9.52
CA ALA A 266 5.56 -13.01 8.53
C ALA A 266 5.48 -11.57 7.98
N LEU A 267 5.48 -10.58 8.87
CA LEU A 267 5.52 -9.17 8.48
C LEU A 267 6.75 -8.86 7.62
N ALA A 268 7.94 -9.29 8.05
CA ALA A 268 9.17 -9.04 7.30
C ALA A 268 9.15 -9.64 5.90
N ILE A 269 8.67 -10.90 5.75
CA ILE A 269 8.55 -11.56 4.44
C ILE A 269 7.58 -10.80 3.53
N LEU A 270 6.42 -10.37 4.05
CA LEU A 270 5.44 -9.61 3.28
C LEU A 270 6.01 -8.26 2.82
N LEU A 271 6.69 -7.52 3.71
CA LEU A 271 7.31 -6.23 3.36
C LEU A 271 8.40 -6.38 2.31
N VAL A 272 9.26 -7.40 2.43
CA VAL A 272 10.30 -7.70 1.42
C VAL A 272 9.64 -8.04 0.08
N ALA A 273 8.60 -8.86 0.06
CA ALA A 273 7.90 -9.24 -1.16
C ALA A 273 7.24 -8.03 -1.85
N LEU A 274 6.61 -7.14 -1.09
CA LEU A 274 6.02 -5.91 -1.61
C LEU A 274 7.08 -4.96 -2.18
N ASN A 275 8.23 -4.83 -1.52
CA ASN A 275 9.33 -4.01 -2.02
C ASN A 275 9.94 -4.59 -3.31
N LEU A 276 10.16 -5.92 -3.37
CA LEU A 276 10.66 -6.59 -4.59
C LEU A 276 9.70 -6.38 -5.78
N LEU A 277 8.39 -6.44 -5.55
CA LEU A 277 7.41 -6.15 -6.58
C LEU A 277 7.39 -4.67 -6.96
N GLY A 278 7.49 -3.77 -5.97
CA GLY A 278 7.54 -2.32 -6.18
C GLY A 278 8.74 -1.90 -7.03
N ASP A 279 9.93 -2.42 -6.73
CA ASP A 279 11.16 -2.18 -7.50
C ASP A 279 11.02 -2.71 -8.93
N GLY A 280 10.46 -3.91 -9.11
CA GLY A 280 10.20 -4.48 -10.43
C GLY A 280 9.20 -3.69 -11.25
N LEU A 281 8.16 -3.14 -10.61
CA LEU A 281 7.23 -2.21 -11.26
C LEU A 281 7.95 -0.93 -11.69
N ARG A 282 8.77 -0.35 -10.81
CA ARG A 282 9.55 0.86 -11.11
C ARG A 282 10.44 0.66 -12.32
N ASP A 283 11.20 -0.43 -12.37
CA ASP A 283 12.10 -0.75 -13.49
C ASP A 283 11.33 -0.99 -14.79
N ALA A 284 10.17 -1.65 -14.72
CA ALA A 284 9.33 -1.89 -15.89
C ALA A 284 8.74 -0.59 -16.48
N PHE A 285 8.55 0.43 -15.65
CA PHE A 285 8.02 1.74 -16.06
C PHE A 285 9.11 2.77 -16.41
N ASP A 286 10.41 2.48 -16.15
CA ASP A 286 11.52 3.38 -16.50
C ASP A 286 11.82 3.32 -18.00
N PRO A 287 11.69 4.46 -18.75
CA PRO A 287 11.95 4.48 -20.19
C PRO A 287 13.41 4.24 -20.57
N ASN A 288 14.35 4.42 -19.61
CA ASN A 288 15.79 4.32 -19.91
C ASN A 288 16.29 2.87 -19.91
N THR A 289 15.67 1.98 -19.13
CA THR A 289 16.02 0.54 -19.12
C THR A 289 15.60 -0.19 -20.39
N GLN A 290 14.72 0.39 -21.22
CA GLN A 290 14.25 -0.20 -22.48
C GLN A 290 15.20 0.03 -23.68
N LYS A 291 16.27 0.84 -23.52
CA LYS A 291 17.22 1.14 -24.62
C LYS A 291 18.43 0.19 -24.69
N ASP A 292 18.67 -0.59 -23.62
CA ASP A 292 19.85 -1.45 -23.52
C ASP A 292 19.54 -2.95 -23.62
N SER A 293 18.34 -3.32 -24.09
CA SER A 293 17.92 -4.73 -24.24
C SER A 293 17.59 -5.10 -25.69
#